data_2b5b61d79c6a1ff5e2a968ab739e5bf7
#
_entry.id   2b5b61d79c6a1ff5e2a968ab739e5bf7
#
_cell.length_a   1.000
_cell.length_b   1.000
_cell.length_c   1.000
_cell.angle_alpha   90.00
_cell.angle_beta   90.00
_cell.angle_gamma   90.00
#
_symmetry.space_group_name_H-M   'P 1'
#
loop_
_entity.id
_entity.type
_entity.pdbx_description
1 polymer ?
#
loop_
_entity_poly.entity_id
_entity_poly.type
_entity_poly.pdbx_seq_one_letter_code
_entity_poly.pdbx_strand_id
1 'polypeptide(L)'
;MKILISDKMSDKVEDVLKSKQIDYDIKTGMSPEELKGVIDQYDGILIRSATKLTSDILADCKNLKVIGRAGVGVDNVDLDQATKNRILVMNTPLGNLEATAELSVGLMFSIMRNIH
;
A
#
# COMPACT_ATOMS: atom_id res chain seq x y z
N MET A 1 -9.49 15.90 5.25
CA MET A 1 -9.03 14.50 5.09
C MET A 1 -7.53 14.51 5.10
N LYS A 2 -6.90 13.71 5.94
CA LYS A 2 -5.45 13.63 6.06
C LYS A 2 -4.96 12.21 5.77
N ILE A 3 -3.94 12.07 4.93
CA ILE A 3 -3.40 10.79 4.45
C ILE A 3 -1.99 10.59 4.99
N LEU A 4 -1.69 9.36 5.42
CA LEU A 4 -0.33 8.92 5.75
C LEU A 4 0.26 8.16 4.55
N ILE A 5 1.43 8.54 4.08
CA ILE A 5 2.23 7.78 3.13
C ILE A 5 3.30 7.03 3.93
N SER A 6 3.14 5.71 4.05
CA SER A 6 3.99 4.87 4.92
C SER A 6 5.11 4.15 4.18
N ASP A 7 5.01 4.03 2.86
CA ASP A 7 6.04 3.43 2.01
C ASP A 7 6.52 4.41 0.95
N LYS A 8 7.75 4.23 0.48
CA LYS A 8 8.31 5.04 -0.62
C LYS A 8 7.48 4.85 -1.89
N MET A 9 6.96 5.94 -2.42
CA MET A 9 6.13 6.01 -3.63
C MET A 9 6.72 6.96 -4.66
N SER A 10 6.13 6.98 -5.86
CA SER A 10 6.46 7.96 -6.90
C SER A 10 5.98 9.36 -6.48
N ASP A 11 6.74 10.39 -6.84
CA ASP A 11 6.39 11.81 -6.60
C ASP A 11 5.03 12.18 -7.19
N LYS A 12 4.57 11.45 -8.22
CA LYS A 12 3.23 11.62 -8.80
C LYS A 12 2.10 11.45 -7.79
N VAL A 13 2.31 10.67 -6.73
CA VAL A 13 1.31 10.50 -5.64
C VAL A 13 1.11 11.83 -4.92
N GLU A 14 2.21 12.52 -4.62
CA GLU A 14 2.15 13.84 -3.99
C GLU A 14 1.46 14.87 -4.89
N ASP A 15 1.79 14.88 -6.19
CA ASP A 15 1.17 15.78 -7.16
C ASP A 15 -0.36 15.57 -7.22
N VAL A 16 -0.81 14.32 -7.19
CA VAL A 16 -2.25 14.00 -7.16
C VAL A 16 -2.88 14.48 -5.86
N LEU A 17 -2.28 14.22 -4.70
CA LEU A 17 -2.81 14.65 -3.41
C LEU A 17 -2.89 16.19 -3.33
N LYS A 18 -1.85 16.89 -3.76
CA LYS A 18 -1.82 18.36 -3.85
C LYS A 18 -2.92 18.90 -4.78
N SER A 19 -3.08 18.31 -5.96
CA SER A 19 -4.11 18.73 -6.93
C SER A 19 -5.53 18.57 -6.40
N LYS A 20 -5.75 17.62 -5.49
CA LYS A 20 -7.02 17.36 -4.82
C LYS A 20 -7.17 18.09 -3.49
N GLN A 21 -6.18 18.91 -3.09
CA GLN A 21 -6.15 19.63 -1.81
C GLN A 21 -6.32 18.69 -0.60
N ILE A 22 -5.65 17.52 -0.67
CA ILE A 22 -5.64 16.53 0.40
C ILE A 22 -4.36 16.69 1.20
N ASP A 23 -4.47 16.91 2.50
CA ASP A 23 -3.34 16.96 3.41
C ASP A 23 -2.70 15.58 3.57
N TYR A 24 -1.38 15.53 3.61
CA TYR A 24 -0.65 14.28 3.79
C TYR A 24 0.64 14.47 4.57
N ASP A 25 1.05 13.40 5.24
CA ASP A 25 2.38 13.26 5.84
C ASP A 25 3.09 12.07 5.21
N ILE A 26 4.42 12.18 5.05
CA ILE A 26 5.27 11.09 4.61
C ILE A 26 6.09 10.60 5.80
N LYS A 27 5.86 9.37 6.23
CA LYS A 27 6.58 8.71 7.33
C LYS A 27 6.89 7.28 6.93
N THR A 28 8.05 7.07 6.32
CA THR A 28 8.48 5.76 5.84
C THR A 28 9.39 5.06 6.83
N GLY A 29 9.37 3.72 6.82
CA GLY A 29 10.26 2.91 7.66
C GLY A 29 9.91 2.89 9.15
N MET A 30 8.66 3.18 9.50
CA MET A 30 8.18 3.08 10.88
C MET A 30 8.15 1.63 11.36
N SER A 31 8.47 1.42 12.64
CA SER A 31 8.22 0.16 13.31
C SER A 31 6.70 -0.09 13.46
N PRO A 32 6.25 -1.35 13.67
CA PRO A 32 4.85 -1.64 13.93
C PRO A 32 4.26 -0.86 15.09
N GLU A 33 5.04 -0.65 16.15
CA GLU A 33 4.64 0.10 17.34
C GLU A 33 4.45 1.59 17.05
N GLU A 34 5.38 2.18 16.30
CA GLU A 34 5.30 3.58 15.87
C GLU A 34 4.09 3.79 14.96
N LEU A 35 3.88 2.87 14.00
CA LEU A 35 2.74 2.93 13.10
C LEU A 35 1.42 2.82 13.86
N LYS A 36 1.32 1.88 14.79
CA LYS A 36 0.13 1.71 15.65
C LYS A 36 -0.17 2.97 16.45
N GLY A 37 0.86 3.67 16.92
CA GLY A 37 0.71 4.90 17.71
C GLY A 37 0.20 6.11 16.92
N VAL A 38 0.34 6.11 15.60
CA VAL A 38 0.01 7.29 14.77
C VAL A 38 -1.10 7.06 13.75
N ILE A 39 -1.37 5.81 13.35
CA ILE A 39 -2.23 5.49 12.21
C ILE A 39 -3.66 6.06 12.38
N ASP A 40 -4.20 6.05 13.57
CA ASP A 40 -5.56 6.53 13.86
C ASP A 40 -5.68 8.07 13.85
N GLN A 41 -4.58 8.79 13.65
CA GLN A 41 -4.59 10.25 13.43
C GLN A 41 -4.92 10.62 11.97
N TYR A 42 -5.02 9.62 11.08
CA TYR A 42 -5.23 9.80 9.65
C TYR A 42 -6.57 9.20 9.20
N ASP A 43 -7.17 9.82 8.19
CA ASP A 43 -8.36 9.30 7.53
C ASP A 43 -8.03 8.17 6.55
N GLY A 44 -6.80 8.13 6.03
CA GLY A 44 -6.34 7.11 5.09
C GLY A 44 -4.84 6.87 5.17
N ILE A 45 -4.42 5.70 4.68
CA ILE A 45 -3.01 5.34 4.58
C ILE A 45 -2.71 4.78 3.19
N LEU A 46 -1.57 5.19 2.62
CA LEU A 46 -1.03 4.66 1.38
C LEU A 46 0.21 3.82 1.70
N ILE A 47 0.18 2.56 1.26
CA ILE A 47 1.22 1.57 1.49
C ILE A 47 1.65 0.86 0.20
N ARG A 48 2.77 0.18 0.26
CA ARG A 48 3.19 -0.84 -0.71
C ARG A 48 3.38 -2.18 0.00
N SER A 49 4.51 -2.84 -0.23
CA SER A 49 4.82 -4.16 0.32
C SER A 49 5.59 -4.13 1.64
N ALA A 50 6.25 -3.02 1.97
CA ALA A 50 7.09 -2.95 3.18
C ALA A 50 6.25 -2.78 4.44
N THR A 51 5.24 -1.92 4.40
CA THR A 51 4.31 -1.74 5.54
C THR A 51 3.34 -2.91 5.64
N LYS A 52 3.22 -3.47 6.85
CA LYS A 52 2.25 -4.53 7.17
C LYS A 52 1.18 -3.96 8.10
N LEU A 53 -0.08 -4.11 7.71
CA LEU A 53 -1.25 -3.71 8.51
C LEU A 53 -1.89 -4.96 9.09
N THR A 54 -1.34 -5.41 10.19
CA THR A 54 -1.82 -6.60 10.93
C THR A 54 -3.08 -6.29 11.72
N SER A 55 -3.78 -7.34 12.17
CA SER A 55 -4.96 -7.21 13.04
C SER A 55 -4.67 -6.35 14.28
N ASP A 56 -3.50 -6.49 14.88
CA ASP A 56 -3.11 -5.73 16.07
C ASP A 56 -2.98 -4.22 15.80
N ILE A 57 -2.46 -3.84 14.62
CA ILE A 57 -2.35 -2.43 14.23
C ILE A 57 -3.74 -1.85 13.93
N LEU A 58 -4.60 -2.62 13.29
CA LEU A 58 -5.92 -2.17 12.87
C LEU A 58 -6.97 -2.23 13.98
N ALA A 59 -6.77 -3.06 15.03
CA ALA A 59 -7.78 -3.34 16.05
C ALA A 59 -8.40 -2.09 16.69
N ASP A 60 -7.56 -1.10 16.98
CA ASP A 60 -7.96 0.10 17.69
C ASP A 60 -8.25 1.30 16.76
N CYS A 61 -8.15 1.12 15.44
CA CYS A 61 -8.40 2.18 14.46
C CYS A 61 -9.89 2.53 14.39
N LYS A 62 -10.22 3.76 14.73
CA LYS A 62 -11.60 4.32 14.70
C LYS A 62 -11.76 5.40 13.63
N ASN A 63 -10.69 6.13 13.32
CA ASN A 63 -10.71 7.25 12.37
C ASN A 63 -10.27 6.85 10.97
N LEU A 64 -9.46 5.78 10.84
CA LEU A 64 -8.99 5.30 9.55
C LEU A 64 -10.15 4.78 8.70
N LYS A 65 -10.33 5.33 7.50
CA LYS A 65 -11.45 5.01 6.60
C LYS A 65 -11.01 4.23 5.36
N VAL A 66 -9.76 4.45 4.93
CA VAL A 66 -9.28 3.87 3.67
C VAL A 66 -7.81 3.45 3.76
N ILE A 67 -7.52 2.30 3.20
CA ILE A 67 -6.17 1.79 2.97
C ILE A 67 -5.99 1.67 1.46
N GLY A 68 -5.03 2.38 0.89
CA GLY A 68 -4.64 2.26 -0.52
C GLY A 68 -3.32 1.52 -0.62
N ARG A 69 -3.30 0.36 -1.29
CA ARG A 69 -2.06 -0.36 -1.59
C ARG A 69 -1.65 -0.17 -3.05
N ALA A 70 -0.49 0.45 -3.28
CA ALA A 70 0.12 0.52 -4.60
C ALA A 70 0.77 -0.83 -4.94
N GLY A 71 -0.04 -1.77 -5.40
CA GLY A 71 0.34 -3.13 -5.77
C GLY A 71 -0.86 -4.02 -6.05
N VAL A 72 -0.61 -5.20 -6.63
CA VAL A 72 -1.66 -6.13 -7.06
C VAL A 72 -2.26 -6.90 -5.87
N GLY A 73 -1.41 -7.54 -5.06
CA GLY A 73 -1.86 -8.28 -3.89
C GLY A 73 -2.25 -7.37 -2.72
N VAL A 74 -2.84 -7.93 -1.69
CA VAL A 74 -3.18 -7.27 -0.42
C VAL A 74 -2.80 -8.13 0.79
N ASP A 75 -1.86 -9.04 0.59
CA ASP A 75 -1.37 -10.03 1.55
C ASP A 75 -0.72 -9.43 2.82
N ASN A 76 -0.31 -8.17 2.75
CA ASN A 76 0.23 -7.41 3.88
C ASN A 76 -0.83 -6.60 4.64
N VAL A 77 -2.13 -6.79 4.35
CA VAL A 77 -3.25 -6.15 5.05
C VAL A 77 -4.19 -7.22 5.60
N ASP A 78 -4.52 -7.14 6.87
CA ASP A 78 -5.56 -7.97 7.48
C ASP A 78 -6.94 -7.48 7.04
N LEU A 79 -7.49 -8.15 6.02
CA LEU A 79 -8.78 -7.79 5.42
C LEU A 79 -9.96 -8.02 6.37
N ASP A 80 -9.88 -9.04 7.21
CA ASP A 80 -10.95 -9.37 8.15
C ASP A 80 -11.06 -8.27 9.22
N GLN A 81 -9.93 -7.83 9.75
CA GLN A 81 -9.91 -6.74 10.72
C GLN A 81 -10.30 -5.40 10.08
N ALA A 82 -9.81 -5.11 8.87
CA ALA A 82 -10.21 -3.92 8.13
C ALA A 82 -11.73 -3.88 7.90
N THR A 83 -12.32 -5.01 7.51
CA THR A 83 -13.77 -5.14 7.31
C THR A 83 -14.56 -4.93 8.60
N LYS A 84 -14.12 -5.52 9.71
CA LYS A 84 -14.74 -5.30 11.04
C LYS A 84 -14.75 -3.82 11.42
N ASN A 85 -13.69 -3.12 11.12
CA ASN A 85 -13.55 -1.69 11.40
C ASN A 85 -14.17 -0.80 10.33
N ARG A 86 -14.80 -1.38 9.28
CA ARG A 86 -15.40 -0.67 8.14
C ARG A 86 -14.39 0.18 7.37
N ILE A 87 -13.14 -0.30 7.27
CA ILE A 87 -12.08 0.34 6.51
C ILE A 87 -12.11 -0.20 5.08
N LEU A 88 -12.20 0.70 4.10
CA LEU A 88 -12.12 0.33 2.69
C LEU A 88 -10.68 0.01 2.31
N VAL A 89 -10.43 -1.18 1.73
CA VAL A 89 -9.11 -1.55 1.20
C VAL A 89 -9.15 -1.50 -0.33
N MET A 90 -8.23 -0.75 -0.91
CA MET A 90 -8.08 -0.57 -2.36
C MET A 90 -6.69 -0.99 -2.81
N ASN A 91 -6.59 -1.56 -4.00
CA ASN A 91 -5.32 -1.96 -4.62
C ASN A 91 -5.23 -1.46 -6.07
N THR A 92 -4.09 -1.73 -6.72
CA THR A 92 -3.85 -1.42 -8.15
C THR A 92 -3.66 -2.72 -8.93
N PRO A 93 -4.74 -3.44 -9.28
CA PRO A 93 -4.65 -4.82 -9.80
C PRO A 93 -3.94 -4.92 -11.17
N LEU A 94 -3.89 -3.85 -11.93
CA LEU A 94 -3.26 -3.84 -13.27
C LEU A 94 -1.89 -3.15 -13.28
N GLY A 95 -1.36 -2.73 -12.12
CA GLY A 95 -0.20 -1.84 -12.04
C GLY A 95 1.11 -2.37 -12.62
N ASN A 96 1.30 -3.70 -12.71
CA ASN A 96 2.49 -4.34 -13.27
C ASN A 96 2.16 -5.61 -14.08
N LEU A 97 0.93 -5.78 -14.52
CA LEU A 97 0.46 -7.00 -15.18
C LEU A 97 1.27 -7.33 -16.43
N GLU A 98 1.39 -6.35 -17.35
CA GLU A 98 2.09 -6.51 -18.62
C GLU A 98 3.60 -6.78 -18.39
N ALA A 99 4.26 -5.94 -17.59
CA ALA A 99 5.68 -6.08 -17.32
C ALA A 99 6.02 -7.44 -16.65
N THR A 100 5.17 -7.94 -15.78
CA THR A 100 5.36 -9.25 -15.14
C THR A 100 5.18 -10.39 -16.15
N ALA A 101 4.18 -10.30 -17.03
CA ALA A 101 3.96 -11.29 -18.08
C ALA A 101 5.12 -11.32 -19.08
N GLU A 102 5.56 -10.16 -19.57
CA GLU A 102 6.69 -10.02 -20.49
C GLU A 102 7.99 -10.59 -19.89
N LEU A 103 8.29 -10.25 -18.65
CA LEU A 103 9.46 -10.79 -17.95
C LEU A 103 9.38 -12.31 -17.84
N SER A 104 8.22 -12.85 -17.48
CA SER A 104 8.02 -14.30 -17.35
C SER A 104 8.29 -15.04 -18.67
N VAL A 105 7.73 -14.53 -19.76
CA VAL A 105 7.95 -15.07 -21.10
C VAL A 105 9.42 -14.93 -21.53
N GLY A 106 10.02 -13.75 -21.27
CA GLY A 106 11.44 -13.51 -21.54
C GLY A 106 12.36 -14.49 -20.80
N LEU A 107 12.09 -14.78 -19.52
CA LEU A 107 12.84 -15.76 -18.74
C LEU A 107 12.65 -17.19 -19.28
N MET A 108 11.45 -17.58 -19.71
CA MET A 108 11.23 -18.88 -20.36
C MET A 108 12.10 -19.03 -21.60
N PHE A 109 12.14 -18.04 -22.49
CA PHE A 109 13.01 -18.07 -23.66
C PHE A 109 14.50 -18.07 -23.30
N SER A 110 14.90 -17.29 -22.31
CA SER A 110 16.27 -17.24 -21.81
C SER A 110 16.74 -18.64 -21.36
N ILE A 111 15.94 -19.32 -20.54
CA ILE A 111 16.26 -20.68 -20.06
C ILE A 111 16.29 -21.68 -21.21
N MET A 112 15.30 -21.66 -22.11
CA MET A 112 15.23 -22.60 -23.24
C MET A 112 16.40 -22.46 -24.22
N ARG A 113 16.96 -21.28 -24.35
CA ARG A 113 18.05 -20.96 -25.29
C ARG A 113 19.42 -20.77 -24.64
N ASN A 114 19.54 -20.99 -23.32
CA ASN A 114 20.75 -20.73 -22.52
C ASN A 114 21.34 -19.32 -22.73
N ILE A 115 20.46 -18.31 -22.76
CA ILE A 115 20.85 -16.91 -22.87
C ILE A 115 21.17 -16.40 -21.45
N HIS A 116 22.40 -15.96 -21.21
CA HIS A 116 22.88 -15.43 -19.93
C HIS A 116 23.07 -13.93 -20.00
#